data_7768bae880252f58c9db7589550b71af
#
_entry.id   7768bae880252f58c9db7589550b71af
#
_cell.length_a   1.000
_cell.length_b   1.000
_cell.length_c   1.000
_cell.angle_alpha   90.00
_cell.angle_beta   90.00
_cell.angle_gamma   90.00
#
_symmetry.space_group_name_H-M   'P 1'
#
loop_
_entity.id
_entity.type
_entity.pdbx_description
1 polymer ?
#
loop_
_entity_poly.entity_id
_entity_poly.type
_entity_poly.pdbx_seq_one_letter_code
_entity_poly.pdbx_strand_id
1 'polypeptide(L)'
;MSRPRIVIVGAGFAGYRTAQILSRKAKGRAEIVLLNPTDYFLYLPLLPQVAAGILEPRRVTVSLAETLPQVRLVLGEAGRIDLDARQVHYTGPEGENGTLPYDRLVLAAGSVNKLLPIPGVAEHAHGFRGLPEALYLRDHVTRQVELAAATDDPERCSSRCTFVVVGAGYTGTEVAAHGQLFTDAHVAKQPLRTGMRPRWILLDIADRVLPELDERLSRTADSVLRERGVDVRMGTSVKEATSDGVLLTDGEFVGTRTLVWCVGVRPDPLVQSLELPMERGRLLVDPHLQVPGRPEVFACGDAAAVPDLENPGSYTPMTAQHAWRQGKVCAHNIAASFGDGERQAYRHKDMGFVVDLGGAKAAANPLGVHLSGVAAGAVTRGYHLAAMPGNRVRVAADWLLDAVLPRQAVQLGLVTSWSVPLDTASPEVARVPGGPKDEQPSDRAGTDVTPPPDQPEPGPDVAPGPVRRTDRPDEGDA
;
A
#
# COMPACT_ATOMS: atom_id res chain seq x y z
N MET A 1 -17.53 28.35 26.45
CA MET A 1 -16.98 26.99 26.51
C MET A 1 -16.25 26.70 25.18
N SER A 2 -15.05 26.17 25.22
CA SER A 2 -14.33 25.74 24.01
C SER A 2 -15.12 24.62 23.31
N ARG A 3 -15.09 24.59 21.97
CA ARG A 3 -15.73 23.50 21.21
C ARG A 3 -15.02 22.18 21.54
N PRO A 4 -15.73 21.06 21.72
CA PRO A 4 -15.08 19.77 21.92
C PRO A 4 -14.25 19.41 20.69
N ARG A 5 -13.09 18.81 20.94
CA ARG A 5 -12.15 18.39 19.89
C ARG A 5 -12.22 16.90 19.65
N ILE A 6 -12.40 16.52 18.40
CA ILE A 6 -12.38 15.13 17.94
C ILE A 6 -11.11 14.96 17.13
N VAL A 7 -10.18 14.10 17.60
CA VAL A 7 -8.96 13.76 16.88
C VAL A 7 -9.16 12.42 16.19
N ILE A 8 -8.87 12.35 14.89
CA ILE A 8 -8.93 11.15 14.07
C ILE A 8 -7.48 10.86 13.62
N VAL A 9 -6.98 9.69 13.96
CA VAL A 9 -5.64 9.23 13.58
C VAL A 9 -5.75 8.31 12.35
N GLY A 10 -5.20 8.77 11.22
CA GLY A 10 -5.21 8.08 9.94
C GLY A 10 -6.35 8.49 9.02
N ALA A 11 -6.02 8.81 7.75
CA ALA A 11 -6.94 9.18 6.68
C ALA A 11 -7.18 8.04 5.66
N GLY A 12 -7.04 6.78 6.07
CA GLY A 12 -7.47 5.63 5.29
C GLY A 12 -9.00 5.56 5.15
N PHE A 13 -9.52 4.45 4.61
CA PHE A 13 -10.96 4.29 4.33
C PHE A 13 -11.87 4.62 5.54
N ALA A 14 -11.51 4.13 6.73
CA ALA A 14 -12.30 4.36 7.94
C ALA A 14 -12.19 5.80 8.43
N GLY A 15 -10.98 6.33 8.59
CA GLY A 15 -10.76 7.67 9.12
C GLY A 15 -11.27 8.78 8.20
N TYR A 16 -10.98 8.70 6.90
CA TYR A 16 -11.52 9.62 5.90
C TYR A 16 -13.06 9.66 5.95
N ARG A 17 -13.69 8.48 5.95
CA ARG A 17 -15.17 8.40 5.99
C ARG A 17 -15.75 8.94 7.29
N THR A 18 -15.08 8.66 8.42
CA THR A 18 -15.46 9.23 9.72
C THR A 18 -15.39 10.75 9.70
N ALA A 19 -14.28 11.33 9.25
CA ALA A 19 -14.10 12.77 9.13
C ALA A 19 -15.15 13.41 8.21
N GLN A 20 -15.40 12.79 7.04
CA GLN A 20 -16.37 13.27 6.06
C GLN A 20 -17.79 13.36 6.60
N ILE A 21 -18.23 12.37 7.38
CA ILE A 21 -19.59 12.36 7.94
C ILE A 21 -19.69 13.29 9.15
N LEU A 22 -18.68 13.27 10.04
CA LEU A 22 -18.63 14.15 11.20
C LEU A 22 -18.64 15.63 10.80
N SER A 23 -17.87 16.02 9.77
CA SER A 23 -17.83 17.41 9.31
C SER A 23 -19.22 17.93 8.91
N ARG A 24 -20.03 17.08 8.28
CA ARG A 24 -21.42 17.41 7.89
C ARG A 24 -22.39 17.43 9.08
N LYS A 25 -22.19 16.51 10.05
CA LYS A 25 -23.06 16.40 11.23
C LYS A 25 -22.75 17.46 12.28
N ALA A 26 -21.49 17.69 12.57
CA ALA A 26 -21.06 18.59 13.63
C ALA A 26 -21.45 20.06 13.36
N LYS A 27 -21.56 20.46 12.08
CA LYS A 27 -21.97 21.81 11.66
C LYS A 27 -21.27 22.93 12.47
N GLY A 28 -19.94 22.75 12.73
CA GLY A 28 -19.15 23.70 13.51
C GLY A 28 -19.33 23.62 15.04
N ARG A 29 -20.10 22.68 15.60
CA ARG A 29 -20.24 22.46 17.05
C ARG A 29 -19.06 21.76 17.68
N ALA A 30 -18.23 21.06 16.90
CA ALA A 30 -16.98 20.41 17.33
C ALA A 30 -15.84 20.80 16.37
N GLU A 31 -14.62 20.85 16.89
CA GLU A 31 -13.40 20.90 16.09
C GLU A 31 -13.03 19.47 15.68
N ILE A 32 -12.92 19.21 14.37
CA ILE A 32 -12.49 17.90 13.85
C ILE A 32 -11.08 18.06 13.35
N VAL A 33 -10.15 17.30 13.93
CA VAL A 33 -8.73 17.25 13.55
C VAL A 33 -8.44 15.89 12.96
N LEU A 34 -7.89 15.86 11.76
CA LEU A 34 -7.43 14.64 11.10
C LEU A 34 -5.89 14.67 11.08
N LEU A 35 -5.28 13.76 11.83
CA LEU A 35 -3.84 13.55 11.84
C LEU A 35 -3.49 12.47 10.82
N ASN A 36 -2.71 12.82 9.81
CA ASN A 36 -2.30 11.90 8.76
C ASN A 36 -0.94 12.30 8.19
N PRO A 37 -0.06 11.35 7.83
CA PRO A 37 1.26 11.69 7.28
C PRO A 37 1.19 12.36 5.90
N THR A 38 0.10 12.18 5.15
CA THR A 38 -0.07 12.74 3.81
C THR A 38 -1.31 13.63 3.71
N ASP A 39 -1.36 14.48 2.69
CA ASP A 39 -2.46 15.41 2.40
C ASP A 39 -3.58 14.79 1.55
N TYR A 40 -3.52 13.47 1.32
CA TYR A 40 -4.47 12.75 0.48
C TYR A 40 -5.04 11.48 1.13
N PHE A 41 -6.24 11.12 0.69
CA PHE A 41 -6.80 9.78 0.85
C PHE A 41 -6.39 8.94 -0.35
N LEU A 42 -5.82 7.75 -0.11
CA LEU A 42 -5.42 6.81 -1.15
C LEU A 42 -6.55 5.80 -1.45
N TYR A 43 -7.00 5.76 -2.70
CA TYR A 43 -7.96 4.76 -3.17
C TYR A 43 -7.22 3.48 -3.60
N LEU A 44 -6.81 2.69 -2.63
CA LEU A 44 -6.00 1.47 -2.76
C LEU A 44 -6.46 0.47 -3.83
N PRO A 45 -7.76 0.23 -4.07
CA PRO A 45 -8.19 -0.79 -5.03
C PRO A 45 -7.72 -0.58 -6.46
N LEU A 46 -7.29 0.62 -6.82
CA LEU A 46 -6.76 0.92 -8.16
C LEU A 46 -5.21 1.03 -8.19
N LEU A 47 -4.54 0.72 -7.09
CA LEU A 47 -3.09 0.81 -6.99
C LEU A 47 -2.34 -0.14 -7.96
N PRO A 48 -2.79 -1.40 -8.22
CA PRO A 48 -2.18 -2.26 -9.23
C PRO A 48 -2.17 -1.65 -10.64
N GLN A 49 -3.17 -0.86 -10.99
CA GLN A 49 -3.22 -0.16 -12.27
C GLN A 49 -2.21 1.00 -12.37
N VAL A 50 -1.84 1.62 -11.23
CA VAL A 50 -0.74 2.61 -11.17
C VAL A 50 0.60 1.93 -11.42
N ALA A 51 0.85 0.79 -10.77
CA ALA A 51 2.07 0.01 -10.97
C ALA A 51 2.23 -0.53 -12.40
N ALA A 52 1.11 -0.76 -13.09
CA ALA A 52 1.09 -1.21 -14.50
C ALA A 52 1.04 -0.05 -15.52
N GLY A 53 1.17 1.21 -15.08
CA GLY A 53 1.19 2.36 -15.98
C GLY A 53 -0.14 2.69 -16.67
N ILE A 54 -1.27 2.14 -16.17
CA ILE A 54 -2.61 2.41 -16.70
C ILE A 54 -3.14 3.74 -16.15
N LEU A 55 -2.95 3.96 -14.84
CA LEU A 55 -3.40 5.17 -14.16
C LEU A 55 -2.22 6.02 -13.72
N GLU A 56 -2.33 7.33 -13.91
CA GLU A 56 -1.42 8.26 -13.30
C GLU A 56 -1.59 8.27 -11.76
N PRO A 57 -0.50 8.40 -10.98
CA PRO A 57 -0.54 8.32 -9.51
C PRO A 57 -1.58 9.23 -8.85
N ARG A 58 -1.73 10.45 -9.37
CA ARG A 58 -2.70 11.44 -8.86
C ARG A 58 -4.15 11.06 -9.09
N ARG A 59 -4.44 10.01 -9.87
CA ARG A 59 -5.82 9.54 -10.09
C ARG A 59 -6.37 8.80 -8.90
N VAL A 60 -5.51 8.08 -8.19
CA VAL A 60 -5.89 7.27 -7.03
C VAL A 60 -5.73 8.02 -5.70
N THR A 61 -5.17 9.23 -5.73
CA THR A 61 -5.06 10.12 -4.57
C THR A 61 -6.15 11.19 -4.59
N VAL A 62 -6.81 11.41 -3.46
CA VAL A 62 -7.90 12.38 -3.30
C VAL A 62 -7.50 13.39 -2.25
N SER A 63 -7.42 14.67 -2.61
CA SER A 63 -7.04 15.76 -1.71
C SER A 63 -7.95 15.80 -0.48
N LEU A 64 -7.36 15.75 0.70
CA LEU A 64 -8.08 15.88 1.97
C LEU A 64 -8.59 17.31 2.16
N ALA A 65 -7.81 18.32 1.79
CA ALA A 65 -8.19 19.72 1.90
C ALA A 65 -9.41 20.06 1.02
N GLU A 66 -9.45 19.55 -0.22
CA GLU A 66 -10.57 19.79 -1.13
C GLU A 66 -11.85 19.06 -0.71
N THR A 67 -11.72 17.81 -0.23
CA THR A 67 -12.89 16.97 0.06
C THR A 67 -13.39 17.10 1.50
N LEU A 68 -12.56 17.63 2.40
CA LEU A 68 -12.84 17.82 3.82
C LEU A 68 -12.56 19.27 4.28
N PRO A 69 -13.13 20.31 3.63
CA PRO A 69 -12.75 21.71 3.89
C PRO A 69 -13.09 22.21 5.31
N GLN A 70 -13.90 21.46 6.07
CA GLN A 70 -14.29 21.80 7.46
C GLN A 70 -13.49 21.00 8.50
N VAL A 71 -12.52 20.17 8.06
CA VAL A 71 -11.66 19.35 8.91
C VAL A 71 -10.28 19.97 8.94
N ARG A 72 -9.73 20.16 10.13
CA ARG A 72 -8.35 20.61 10.29
C ARG A 72 -7.42 19.43 10.01
N LEU A 73 -6.70 19.47 8.90
CA LEU A 73 -5.64 18.52 8.61
C LEU A 73 -4.38 18.91 9.39
N VAL A 74 -3.81 17.93 10.09
CA VAL A 74 -2.47 18.00 10.68
C VAL A 74 -1.61 16.96 9.96
N LEU A 75 -0.59 17.42 9.25
CA LEU A 75 0.38 16.53 8.61
C LEU A 75 1.35 16.03 9.68
N GLY A 76 1.44 14.71 9.80
CA GLY A 76 2.34 14.08 10.75
C GLY A 76 1.97 12.62 11.02
N GLU A 77 2.92 11.93 11.60
CA GLU A 77 2.79 10.55 12.02
C GLU A 77 2.57 10.48 13.54
N ALA A 78 1.51 9.77 13.97
CA ALA A 78 1.26 9.55 15.38
C ALA A 78 2.30 8.56 15.95
N GLY A 79 3.11 9.00 16.89
CA GLY A 79 4.15 8.17 17.51
C GLY A 79 3.72 7.56 18.84
N ARG A 80 2.94 8.30 19.63
CA ARG A 80 2.47 7.87 20.97
C ARG A 80 1.11 8.48 21.28
N ILE A 81 0.28 7.72 21.99
CA ILE A 81 -1.01 8.18 22.50
C ILE A 81 -1.05 7.99 24.02
N ASP A 82 -1.26 9.09 24.73
CA ASP A 82 -1.50 9.08 26.18
C ASP A 82 -2.99 9.15 26.42
N LEU A 83 -3.56 7.99 26.79
CA LEU A 83 -5.00 7.83 26.99
C LEU A 83 -5.50 8.52 28.26
N ASP A 84 -4.68 8.60 29.30
CA ASP A 84 -5.04 9.21 30.59
C ASP A 84 -4.97 10.74 30.49
N ALA A 85 -3.93 11.28 29.88
CA ALA A 85 -3.81 12.70 29.59
C ALA A 85 -4.69 13.16 28.39
N ARG A 86 -5.29 12.22 27.64
CA ARG A 86 -6.07 12.46 26.40
C ARG A 86 -5.29 13.27 25.36
N GLN A 87 -4.10 12.80 25.03
CA GLN A 87 -3.19 13.45 24.10
C GLN A 87 -2.65 12.49 23.06
N VAL A 88 -2.59 12.95 21.81
CA VAL A 88 -1.88 12.27 20.71
C VAL A 88 -0.60 13.04 20.42
N HIS A 89 0.54 12.38 20.58
CA HIS A 89 1.85 12.91 20.21
C HIS A 89 2.17 12.50 18.77
N TYR A 90 2.67 13.43 17.98
CA TYR A 90 2.99 13.18 16.59
C TYR A 90 4.30 13.87 16.19
N THR A 91 4.92 13.37 15.15
CA THR A 91 6.04 13.99 14.47
C THR A 91 5.59 14.48 13.10
N GLY A 92 5.80 15.74 12.81
CA GLY A 92 5.48 16.34 11.53
C GLY A 92 6.54 16.05 10.46
N PRO A 93 6.28 16.45 9.20
CA PRO A 93 7.13 16.11 8.06
C PRO A 93 8.53 16.75 8.11
N GLU A 94 8.73 17.82 8.89
CA GLU A 94 10.01 18.48 9.07
C GLU A 94 10.73 18.00 10.35
N GLY A 95 10.21 16.95 11.01
CA GLY A 95 10.75 16.39 12.23
C GLY A 95 10.33 17.11 13.52
N GLU A 96 9.43 18.08 13.43
CA GLU A 96 8.85 18.78 14.57
C GLU A 96 7.91 17.86 15.36
N ASN A 97 8.01 17.93 16.69
CA ASN A 97 7.11 17.20 17.58
C ASN A 97 5.90 18.06 17.97
N GLY A 98 4.71 17.48 17.89
CA GLY A 98 3.48 18.13 18.28
C GLY A 98 2.61 17.26 19.19
N THR A 99 1.60 17.91 19.81
CA THR A 99 0.65 17.24 20.70
C THR A 99 -0.76 17.74 20.40
N LEU A 100 -1.71 16.82 20.27
CA LEU A 100 -3.12 17.08 20.03
C LEU A 100 -3.96 16.59 21.23
N PRO A 101 -4.46 17.47 22.10
CA PRO A 101 -5.45 17.10 23.11
C PRO A 101 -6.79 16.78 22.46
N TYR A 102 -7.57 15.85 23.04
CA TYR A 102 -8.88 15.45 22.51
C TYR A 102 -9.95 15.25 23.58
N ASP A 103 -11.19 15.48 23.20
CA ASP A 103 -12.39 15.05 23.95
C ASP A 103 -12.90 13.69 23.43
N ARG A 104 -12.67 13.40 22.14
CA ARG A 104 -12.90 12.08 21.53
C ARG A 104 -11.75 11.75 20.60
N LEU A 105 -11.34 10.48 20.63
CA LEU A 105 -10.29 9.93 19.79
C LEU A 105 -10.86 8.86 18.86
N VAL A 106 -10.42 8.87 17.61
CA VAL A 106 -10.70 7.81 16.63
C VAL A 106 -9.38 7.20 16.19
N LEU A 107 -9.21 5.93 16.44
CA LEU A 107 -8.06 5.15 15.99
C LEU A 107 -8.41 4.45 14.67
N ALA A 108 -7.91 5.00 13.58
CA ALA A 108 -8.08 4.50 12.22
C ALA A 108 -6.72 4.40 11.49
N ALA A 109 -5.67 4.05 12.26
CA ALA A 109 -4.28 3.97 11.77
C ALA A 109 -4.06 2.92 10.68
N GLY A 110 -5.03 2.00 10.49
CA GLY A 110 -4.96 1.00 9.44
C GLY A 110 -4.02 -0.15 9.75
N SER A 111 -3.25 -0.56 8.74
CA SER A 111 -2.40 -1.75 8.79
C SER A 111 -1.08 -1.51 8.06
N VAL A 112 -0.09 -2.35 8.31
CA VAL A 112 1.22 -2.38 7.65
C VAL A 112 1.47 -3.75 7.03
N ASN A 113 2.50 -3.85 6.16
CA ASN A 113 2.87 -5.14 5.58
C ASN A 113 3.17 -6.19 6.67
N LYS A 114 2.67 -7.40 6.46
CA LYS A 114 2.99 -8.53 7.32
C LYS A 114 4.34 -9.11 6.89
N LEU A 115 5.39 -8.77 7.61
CA LEU A 115 6.70 -9.35 7.43
C LEU A 115 6.78 -10.70 8.16
N LEU A 116 7.20 -11.75 7.45
CA LEU A 116 7.48 -13.07 8.02
C LEU A 116 9.00 -13.20 8.24
N PRO A 117 9.44 -13.95 9.26
CA PRO A 117 10.86 -14.15 9.57
C PRO A 117 11.51 -15.15 8.59
N ILE A 118 11.52 -14.80 7.31
CA ILE A 118 12.14 -15.56 6.24
C ILE A 118 13.46 -14.87 5.87
N PRO A 119 14.60 -15.59 5.87
CA PRO A 119 15.90 -15.00 5.58
C PRO A 119 15.92 -14.24 4.26
N GLY A 120 16.44 -13.01 4.27
CA GLY A 120 16.60 -12.13 3.12
C GLY A 120 15.33 -11.48 2.57
N VAL A 121 14.13 -11.81 3.10
CA VAL A 121 12.88 -11.21 2.61
C VAL A 121 12.80 -9.73 2.99
N ALA A 122 13.20 -9.36 4.19
CA ALA A 122 13.19 -7.95 4.63
C ALA A 122 14.09 -7.06 3.75
N GLU A 123 15.21 -7.60 3.29
CA GLU A 123 16.24 -6.88 2.52
C GLU A 123 15.97 -6.84 1.02
N HIS A 124 15.32 -7.88 0.46
CA HIS A 124 15.21 -8.08 -0.99
C HIS A 124 13.79 -8.00 -1.53
N ALA A 125 12.78 -8.09 -0.68
CA ALA A 125 11.39 -7.99 -1.12
C ALA A 125 10.87 -6.55 -1.09
N HIS A 126 9.90 -6.28 -1.95
CA HIS A 126 9.20 -4.99 -2.03
C HIS A 126 7.73 -5.19 -1.66
N GLY A 127 7.23 -4.37 -0.75
CA GLY A 127 5.81 -4.35 -0.41
C GLY A 127 4.95 -3.80 -1.54
N PHE A 128 3.64 -3.91 -1.36
CA PHE A 128 2.67 -3.32 -2.27
C PHE A 128 1.43 -2.85 -1.50
N ARG A 129 1.56 -1.75 -0.75
CA ARG A 129 0.51 -1.22 0.11
C ARG A 129 0.21 0.26 -0.12
N GLY A 130 1.22 1.01 -0.51
CA GLY A 130 1.13 2.46 -0.68
C GLY A 130 1.51 2.93 -2.08
N LEU A 131 1.28 4.22 -2.32
CA LEU A 131 1.63 4.85 -3.59
C LEU A 131 3.13 4.81 -3.90
N PRO A 132 4.04 5.08 -2.93
CA PRO A 132 5.48 4.98 -3.17
C PRO A 132 5.92 3.59 -3.61
N GLU A 133 5.38 2.52 -3.00
CA GLU A 133 5.68 1.14 -3.37
C GLU A 133 5.22 0.82 -4.80
N ALA A 134 4.03 1.29 -5.21
CA ALA A 134 3.54 1.09 -6.56
C ALA A 134 4.37 1.84 -7.62
N LEU A 135 4.79 3.07 -7.31
CA LEU A 135 5.68 3.86 -8.18
C LEU A 135 7.06 3.24 -8.30
N TYR A 136 7.62 2.80 -7.18
CA TYR A 136 8.88 2.09 -7.16
C TYR A 136 8.80 0.81 -8.01
N LEU A 137 7.77 -0.01 -7.81
CA LEU A 137 7.60 -1.28 -8.54
C LEU A 137 7.50 -1.03 -10.06
N ARG A 138 6.73 -0.02 -10.50
CA ARG A 138 6.64 0.36 -11.91
C ARG A 138 8.01 0.69 -12.50
N ASP A 139 8.74 1.58 -11.83
CA ASP A 139 10.06 2.01 -12.29
C ASP A 139 11.08 0.87 -12.24
N HIS A 140 11.03 0.03 -11.20
CA HIS A 140 11.89 -1.14 -11.04
C HIS A 140 11.66 -2.17 -12.15
N VAL A 141 10.41 -2.55 -12.42
CA VAL A 141 10.04 -3.49 -13.48
C VAL A 141 10.47 -2.96 -14.84
N THR A 142 10.20 -1.69 -15.14
CA THR A 142 10.67 -1.02 -16.36
C THR A 142 12.19 -1.12 -16.50
N ARG A 143 12.93 -0.81 -15.42
CA ARG A 143 14.40 -0.91 -15.40
C ARG A 143 14.90 -2.33 -15.64
N GLN A 144 14.27 -3.33 -15.02
CA GLN A 144 14.69 -4.72 -15.21
C GLN A 144 14.50 -5.17 -16.65
N VAL A 145 13.43 -4.79 -17.33
CA VAL A 145 13.22 -5.09 -18.75
C VAL A 145 14.28 -4.40 -19.62
N GLU A 146 14.60 -3.13 -19.37
CA GLU A 146 15.64 -2.41 -20.13
C GLU A 146 17.03 -3.02 -19.91
N LEU A 147 17.37 -3.36 -18.67
CA LEU A 147 18.65 -4.02 -18.37
C LEU A 147 18.73 -5.46 -18.94
N ALA A 148 17.59 -6.16 -19.03
CA ALA A 148 17.52 -7.44 -19.72
C ALA A 148 17.76 -7.28 -21.22
N ALA A 149 17.23 -6.24 -21.84
CA ALA A 149 17.46 -5.91 -23.24
C ALA A 149 18.92 -5.53 -23.52
N ALA A 150 19.62 -4.94 -22.56
CA ALA A 150 21.01 -4.50 -22.70
C ALA A 150 22.07 -5.57 -22.44
N THR A 151 21.71 -6.77 -21.97
CA THR A 151 22.68 -7.86 -21.66
C THR A 151 22.70 -8.93 -22.73
N ASP A 152 23.88 -9.46 -23.04
CA ASP A 152 24.06 -10.62 -23.93
C ASP A 152 24.07 -11.96 -23.14
N ASP A 153 24.11 -11.91 -21.82
CA ASP A 153 24.08 -13.06 -20.94
C ASP A 153 22.64 -13.59 -20.79
N PRO A 154 22.34 -14.82 -21.26
CA PRO A 154 20.99 -15.36 -21.21
C PRO A 154 20.45 -15.56 -19.79
N GLU A 155 21.30 -15.90 -18.82
CA GLU A 155 20.90 -16.11 -17.42
C GLU A 155 20.52 -14.77 -16.77
N ARG A 156 21.32 -13.73 -16.98
CA ARG A 156 21.01 -12.38 -16.54
C ARG A 156 19.75 -11.82 -17.21
N CYS A 157 19.58 -12.07 -18.50
CA CYS A 157 18.38 -11.68 -19.22
C CYS A 157 17.15 -12.37 -18.60
N SER A 158 17.21 -13.68 -18.38
CA SER A 158 16.14 -14.48 -17.79
C SER A 158 15.79 -14.01 -16.37
N SER A 159 16.80 -13.86 -15.49
CA SER A 159 16.55 -13.43 -14.10
C SER A 159 15.96 -12.03 -13.99
N ARG A 160 16.31 -11.11 -14.90
CA ARG A 160 15.72 -9.76 -14.96
C ARG A 160 14.31 -9.73 -15.53
N CYS A 161 13.97 -10.71 -16.38
CA CYS A 161 12.63 -10.88 -16.93
C CYS A 161 11.73 -11.79 -16.05
N THR A 162 12.23 -12.28 -14.92
CA THR A 162 11.44 -13.08 -13.97
C THR A 162 11.03 -12.22 -12.77
N PHE A 163 9.74 -12.19 -12.49
CA PHE A 163 9.11 -11.40 -11.44
C PHE A 163 8.33 -12.34 -10.52
N VAL A 164 8.68 -12.37 -9.24
CA VAL A 164 8.06 -13.27 -8.26
C VAL A 164 7.14 -12.46 -7.36
N VAL A 165 5.88 -12.88 -7.24
CA VAL A 165 4.87 -12.31 -6.34
C VAL A 165 4.49 -13.37 -5.32
N VAL A 166 4.58 -13.07 -4.04
CA VAL A 166 4.21 -13.96 -2.94
C VAL A 166 2.93 -13.46 -2.30
N GLY A 167 1.93 -14.34 -2.24
CA GLY A 167 0.59 -14.06 -1.75
C GLY A 167 -0.43 -13.94 -2.88
N ALA A 168 -1.27 -14.97 -3.05
CA ALA A 168 -2.33 -15.03 -4.07
C ALA A 168 -3.70 -14.54 -3.57
N GLY A 169 -3.69 -13.57 -2.64
CA GLY A 169 -4.87 -12.76 -2.29
C GLY A 169 -5.19 -11.74 -3.38
N TYR A 170 -6.08 -10.79 -3.10
CA TYR A 170 -6.51 -9.75 -4.06
C TYR A 170 -5.32 -9.02 -4.67
N THR A 171 -4.48 -8.41 -3.85
CA THR A 171 -3.37 -7.56 -4.28
C THR A 171 -2.37 -8.32 -5.16
N GLY A 172 -1.89 -9.49 -4.71
CA GLY A 172 -0.88 -10.25 -5.46
C GLY A 172 -1.43 -10.79 -6.78
N THR A 173 -2.69 -11.23 -6.81
CA THR A 173 -3.38 -11.68 -8.01
C THR A 173 -3.49 -10.54 -9.05
N GLU A 174 -3.90 -9.35 -8.62
CA GLU A 174 -4.01 -8.18 -9.50
C GLU A 174 -2.64 -7.69 -9.97
N VAL A 175 -1.64 -7.63 -9.08
CA VAL A 175 -0.26 -7.24 -9.42
C VAL A 175 0.34 -8.20 -10.46
N ALA A 176 0.20 -9.50 -10.28
CA ALA A 176 0.70 -10.49 -11.24
C ALA A 176 0.01 -10.37 -12.60
N ALA A 177 -1.34 -10.24 -12.62
CA ALA A 177 -2.12 -10.11 -13.84
C ALA A 177 -1.77 -8.84 -14.63
N HIS A 178 -1.72 -7.71 -13.96
CA HIS A 178 -1.38 -6.43 -14.58
C HIS A 178 0.09 -6.33 -14.96
N GLY A 179 0.98 -6.88 -14.12
CA GLY A 179 2.42 -6.89 -14.35
C GLY A 179 2.79 -7.70 -15.61
N GLN A 180 2.20 -8.87 -15.81
CA GLN A 180 2.41 -9.66 -17.02
C GLN A 180 2.04 -8.87 -18.28
N LEU A 181 0.85 -8.27 -18.31
CA LEU A 181 0.41 -7.46 -19.45
C LEU A 181 1.30 -6.22 -19.68
N PHE A 182 1.78 -5.60 -18.62
CA PHE A 182 2.66 -4.43 -18.70
C PHE A 182 4.01 -4.81 -19.30
N THR A 183 4.63 -5.88 -18.82
CA THR A 183 5.94 -6.34 -19.29
C THR A 183 5.87 -6.90 -20.71
N ASP A 184 4.81 -7.64 -21.07
CA ASP A 184 4.60 -8.11 -22.44
C ASP A 184 4.51 -6.95 -23.44
N ALA A 185 3.74 -5.92 -23.08
CA ALA A 185 3.63 -4.71 -23.91
C ALA A 185 4.94 -3.93 -24.01
N HIS A 186 5.77 -3.96 -22.95
CA HIS A 186 7.07 -3.32 -22.93
C HIS A 186 8.10 -4.06 -23.81
N VAL A 187 8.20 -5.38 -23.64
CA VAL A 187 9.13 -6.23 -24.42
C VAL A 187 8.78 -6.18 -25.93
N ALA A 188 7.49 -6.15 -26.27
CA ALA A 188 7.07 -6.02 -27.67
C ALA A 188 7.57 -4.74 -28.36
N LYS A 189 8.02 -3.72 -27.61
CA LYS A 189 8.62 -2.49 -28.11
C LYS A 189 10.15 -2.53 -28.19
N GLN A 190 10.80 -3.66 -27.87
CA GLN A 190 12.25 -3.83 -27.93
C GLN A 190 12.68 -4.45 -29.27
N PRO A 191 12.84 -3.66 -30.36
CA PRO A 191 12.97 -4.19 -31.72
C PRO A 191 14.29 -4.92 -31.96
N LEU A 192 15.31 -4.64 -31.15
CA LEU A 192 16.66 -5.23 -31.28
C LEU A 192 16.83 -6.52 -30.45
N ARG A 193 15.85 -6.88 -29.62
CA ARG A 193 15.92 -8.05 -28.74
C ARG A 193 14.73 -8.98 -28.98
N THR A 194 14.94 -9.94 -29.86
CA THR A 194 13.98 -11.03 -30.05
C THR A 194 14.20 -12.12 -29.01
N GLY A 195 13.11 -12.68 -28.46
CA GLY A 195 13.17 -13.82 -27.54
C GLY A 195 13.14 -13.49 -26.04
N MET A 196 13.11 -12.22 -25.65
CA MET A 196 12.81 -11.86 -24.27
C MET A 196 11.40 -12.32 -23.90
N ARG A 197 11.27 -13.02 -22.77
CA ARG A 197 9.98 -13.52 -22.27
C ARG A 197 9.80 -13.15 -20.81
N PRO A 198 9.04 -12.13 -20.51
CA PRO A 198 8.65 -11.81 -19.14
C PRO A 198 7.89 -12.99 -18.53
N ARG A 199 8.25 -13.34 -17.30
CA ARG A 199 7.65 -14.44 -16.54
C ARG A 199 7.24 -13.92 -15.18
N TRP A 200 5.95 -13.85 -14.93
CA TRP A 200 5.42 -13.57 -13.61
C TRP A 200 5.03 -14.87 -12.92
N ILE A 201 5.57 -15.07 -11.72
CA ILE A 201 5.33 -16.26 -10.90
C ILE A 201 4.52 -15.79 -9.69
N LEU A 202 3.33 -16.35 -9.51
CA LEU A 202 2.48 -16.09 -8.35
C LEU A 202 2.52 -17.29 -7.41
N LEU A 203 3.01 -17.07 -6.19
CA LEU A 203 3.19 -18.10 -5.15
C LEU A 203 2.19 -17.89 -4.01
N ASP A 204 1.66 -18.97 -3.48
CA ASP A 204 0.94 -18.96 -2.18
C ASP A 204 1.03 -20.33 -1.51
N ILE A 205 1.01 -20.35 -0.17
CA ILE A 205 0.91 -21.56 0.64
C ILE A 205 -0.50 -22.19 0.59
N ALA A 206 -1.52 -21.40 0.21
CA ALA A 206 -2.87 -21.89 0.00
C ALA A 206 -2.94 -22.84 -1.21
N ASP A 207 -3.98 -23.64 -1.28
CA ASP A 207 -4.24 -24.59 -2.36
C ASP A 207 -4.84 -23.96 -3.62
N ARG A 208 -5.28 -22.71 -3.53
CA ARG A 208 -5.92 -21.97 -4.65
C ARG A 208 -5.70 -20.47 -4.54
N VAL A 209 -5.81 -19.78 -5.67
CA VAL A 209 -5.81 -18.31 -5.71
C VAL A 209 -7.06 -17.75 -5.06
N LEU A 210 -6.98 -16.57 -4.45
CA LEU A 210 -8.10 -15.88 -3.79
C LEU A 210 -8.86 -16.84 -2.83
N PRO A 211 -8.18 -17.45 -1.85
CA PRO A 211 -8.77 -18.50 -1.01
C PRO A 211 -9.99 -18.02 -0.21
N GLU A 212 -10.14 -16.70 -0.02
CA GLU A 212 -11.27 -16.08 0.67
C GLU A 212 -12.55 -16.03 -0.20
N LEU A 213 -12.44 -16.25 -1.51
CA LEU A 213 -13.58 -16.28 -2.42
C LEU A 213 -14.15 -17.70 -2.58
N ASP A 214 -15.36 -17.77 -3.13
CA ASP A 214 -15.91 -19.07 -3.53
C ASP A 214 -15.04 -19.74 -4.60
N GLU A 215 -15.11 -21.06 -4.65
CA GLU A 215 -14.25 -21.88 -5.49
C GLU A 215 -14.42 -21.60 -6.99
N ARG A 216 -15.61 -21.21 -7.41
CA ARG A 216 -15.90 -20.89 -8.82
C ARG A 216 -15.17 -19.61 -9.26
N LEU A 217 -15.18 -18.58 -8.44
CA LEU A 217 -14.46 -17.34 -8.71
C LEU A 217 -12.94 -17.56 -8.65
N SER A 218 -12.47 -18.33 -7.68
CA SER A 218 -11.07 -18.73 -7.58
C SER A 218 -10.59 -19.43 -8.85
N ARG A 219 -11.33 -20.45 -9.34
CA ARG A 219 -11.01 -21.14 -10.60
C ARG A 219 -11.05 -20.20 -11.80
N THR A 220 -12.00 -19.28 -11.84
CA THR A 220 -12.07 -18.29 -12.92
C THR A 220 -10.83 -17.38 -12.93
N ALA A 221 -10.39 -16.90 -11.76
CA ALA A 221 -9.20 -16.08 -11.64
C ALA A 221 -7.93 -16.86 -12.03
N ASP A 222 -7.76 -18.09 -11.55
CA ASP A 222 -6.64 -18.97 -11.91
C ASP A 222 -6.56 -19.19 -13.41
N SER A 223 -7.69 -19.51 -14.04
CA SER A 223 -7.76 -19.71 -15.50
C SER A 223 -7.32 -18.47 -16.28
N VAL A 224 -7.79 -17.29 -15.87
CA VAL A 224 -7.41 -16.03 -16.53
C VAL A 224 -5.94 -15.69 -16.32
N LEU A 225 -5.37 -15.93 -15.13
CA LEU A 225 -3.96 -15.72 -14.85
C LEU A 225 -3.08 -16.59 -15.76
N ARG A 226 -3.37 -17.90 -15.83
CA ARG A 226 -2.64 -18.85 -16.68
C ARG A 226 -2.79 -18.53 -18.18
N GLU A 227 -3.98 -18.15 -18.62
CA GLU A 227 -4.22 -17.71 -20.00
C GLU A 227 -3.37 -16.45 -20.35
N ARG A 228 -3.05 -15.61 -19.36
CA ARG A 228 -2.17 -14.47 -19.54
C ARG A 228 -0.68 -14.80 -19.50
N GLY A 229 -0.33 -16.06 -19.19
CA GLY A 229 1.05 -16.51 -19.07
C GLY A 229 1.64 -16.38 -17.66
N VAL A 230 0.84 -16.05 -16.64
CA VAL A 230 1.29 -16.06 -15.25
C VAL A 230 1.48 -17.52 -14.80
N ASP A 231 2.66 -17.82 -14.25
CA ASP A 231 2.99 -19.12 -13.65
C ASP A 231 2.44 -19.16 -12.22
N VAL A 232 1.26 -19.78 -12.05
CA VAL A 232 0.57 -19.86 -10.76
C VAL A 232 0.98 -21.13 -10.03
N ARG A 233 1.61 -21.00 -8.86
CA ARG A 233 2.12 -22.10 -8.04
C ARG A 233 1.53 -22.04 -6.63
N MET A 234 0.52 -22.84 -6.40
CA MET A 234 -0.13 -22.97 -5.09
C MET A 234 0.56 -24.06 -4.26
N GLY A 235 0.41 -23.99 -2.94
CA GLY A 235 1.12 -24.86 -1.99
C GLY A 235 2.62 -24.58 -1.87
N THR A 236 3.10 -23.47 -2.44
CA THR A 236 4.53 -23.14 -2.52
C THR A 236 4.77 -21.70 -2.07
N SER A 237 5.88 -21.47 -1.38
CA SER A 237 6.27 -20.13 -0.92
C SER A 237 7.79 -19.97 -0.98
N VAL A 238 8.30 -18.79 -0.60
CA VAL A 238 9.72 -18.50 -0.47
C VAL A 238 10.22 -19.01 0.86
N LYS A 239 11.34 -19.73 0.82
CA LYS A 239 12.10 -20.21 1.97
C LYS A 239 13.25 -19.27 2.32
N GLU A 240 13.85 -18.65 1.31
CA GLU A 240 14.98 -17.72 1.44
C GLU A 240 14.99 -16.78 0.23
N ALA A 241 15.36 -15.53 0.43
CA ALA A 241 15.56 -14.55 -0.64
C ALA A 241 17.01 -14.03 -0.62
N THR A 242 17.55 -13.82 -1.81
CA THR A 242 18.89 -13.25 -2.01
C THR A 242 18.84 -12.17 -3.10
N SER A 243 19.95 -11.47 -3.31
CA SER A 243 20.09 -10.52 -4.42
C SER A 243 19.94 -11.16 -5.80
N ASP A 244 20.16 -12.48 -5.93
CA ASP A 244 20.17 -13.20 -7.20
C ASP A 244 18.89 -13.97 -7.49
N GLY A 245 18.06 -14.20 -6.47
CA GLY A 245 16.82 -14.93 -6.61
C GLY A 245 16.23 -15.41 -5.31
N VAL A 246 15.30 -16.34 -5.41
CA VAL A 246 14.59 -16.92 -4.27
C VAL A 246 14.70 -18.44 -4.27
N LEU A 247 14.93 -19.02 -3.11
CA LEU A 247 14.79 -20.45 -2.86
C LEU A 247 13.35 -20.72 -2.43
N LEU A 248 12.65 -21.58 -3.13
CA LEU A 248 11.28 -21.95 -2.83
C LEU A 248 11.22 -23.09 -1.79
N THR A 249 10.04 -23.30 -1.21
CA THR A 249 9.80 -24.34 -0.19
C THR A 249 9.88 -25.76 -0.75
N ASP A 250 9.73 -25.95 -2.06
CA ASP A 250 9.92 -27.22 -2.77
C ASP A 250 11.39 -27.52 -3.13
N GLY A 251 12.30 -26.58 -2.88
CA GLY A 251 13.75 -26.69 -3.12
C GLY A 251 14.19 -26.13 -4.47
N GLU A 252 13.29 -25.63 -5.33
CA GLU A 252 13.68 -24.95 -6.57
C GLU A 252 14.29 -23.58 -6.25
N PHE A 253 15.40 -23.25 -6.92
CA PHE A 253 15.94 -21.89 -6.94
C PHE A 253 15.44 -21.16 -8.20
N VAL A 254 14.78 -20.03 -8.00
CA VAL A 254 14.28 -19.17 -9.07
C VAL A 254 15.14 -17.92 -9.14
N GLY A 255 15.93 -17.78 -10.21
CA GLY A 255 16.69 -16.55 -10.48
C GLY A 255 15.74 -15.39 -10.79
N THR A 256 15.77 -14.35 -9.96
CA THR A 256 14.95 -13.14 -10.13
C THR A 256 15.64 -11.92 -9.51
N ARG A 257 15.32 -10.74 -10.02
CA ARG A 257 15.70 -9.44 -9.45
C ARG A 257 14.51 -8.70 -8.87
N THR A 258 13.34 -9.36 -8.81
CA THR A 258 12.08 -8.74 -8.37
C THR A 258 11.31 -9.72 -7.51
N LEU A 259 11.19 -9.41 -6.23
CA LEU A 259 10.36 -10.12 -5.28
C LEU A 259 9.32 -9.16 -4.70
N VAL A 260 8.04 -9.38 -4.99
CA VAL A 260 6.92 -8.58 -4.49
C VAL A 260 6.22 -9.33 -3.37
N TRP A 261 6.05 -8.68 -2.21
CA TRP A 261 5.53 -9.29 -0.99
C TRP A 261 4.10 -8.87 -0.73
N CYS A 262 3.16 -9.78 -0.97
CA CYS A 262 1.71 -9.56 -0.83
C CYS A 262 1.04 -10.55 0.14
N VAL A 263 1.75 -11.02 1.17
CA VAL A 263 1.27 -12.07 2.11
C VAL A 263 0.25 -11.58 3.14
N GLY A 264 -0.33 -10.41 2.93
CA GLY A 264 -1.30 -9.80 3.82
C GLY A 264 -0.70 -8.69 4.67
N VAL A 265 -1.52 -8.20 5.59
CA VAL A 265 -1.23 -7.06 6.45
C VAL A 265 -1.38 -7.42 7.93
N ARG A 266 -0.78 -6.63 8.79
CA ARG A 266 -1.01 -6.63 10.24
C ARG A 266 -1.41 -5.23 10.70
N PRO A 267 -2.14 -5.09 11.82
CA PRO A 267 -2.48 -3.78 12.37
C PRO A 267 -1.25 -2.91 12.58
N ASP A 268 -1.43 -1.60 12.45
CA ASP A 268 -0.37 -0.63 12.67
C ASP A 268 0.24 -0.78 14.08
N PRO A 269 1.57 -0.74 14.24
CA PRO A 269 2.26 -0.86 15.53
C PRO A 269 1.81 0.16 16.58
N LEU A 270 1.37 1.35 16.18
CA LEU A 270 0.82 2.36 17.10
C LEU A 270 -0.30 1.79 17.97
N VAL A 271 -1.16 0.96 17.38
CA VAL A 271 -2.28 0.34 18.08
C VAL A 271 -1.79 -0.62 19.17
N GLN A 272 -0.72 -1.37 18.90
CA GLN A 272 -0.16 -2.33 19.83
C GLN A 272 0.50 -1.66 21.04
N SER A 273 0.97 -0.42 20.89
CA SER A 273 1.61 0.35 21.96
C SER A 273 0.64 0.85 23.06
N LEU A 274 -0.67 0.67 22.86
CA LEU A 274 -1.71 1.24 23.75
C LEU A 274 -2.00 0.42 25.00
N GLU A 275 -1.45 -0.79 25.14
CA GLU A 275 -1.68 -1.69 26.27
C GLU A 275 -3.18 -1.96 26.57
N LEU A 276 -4.03 -1.89 25.54
CA LEU A 276 -5.45 -2.17 25.59
C LEU A 276 -5.74 -3.62 25.17
N PRO A 277 -6.90 -4.18 25.55
CA PRO A 277 -7.30 -5.53 25.10
C PRO A 277 -7.34 -5.65 23.58
N MET A 278 -6.74 -6.72 23.04
CA MET A 278 -6.59 -6.94 21.60
C MET A 278 -6.98 -8.35 21.18
N GLU A 279 -7.38 -8.48 19.92
CA GLU A 279 -7.54 -9.73 19.22
C GLU A 279 -6.67 -9.71 17.94
N ARG A 280 -5.67 -10.60 17.87
CA ARG A 280 -4.70 -10.67 16.76
C ARG A 280 -4.07 -9.32 16.43
N GLY A 281 -3.71 -8.56 17.46
CA GLY A 281 -3.08 -7.23 17.33
C GLY A 281 -4.04 -6.08 16.99
N ARG A 282 -5.35 -6.34 16.85
CA ARG A 282 -6.39 -5.32 16.65
C ARG A 282 -7.04 -4.97 17.99
N LEU A 283 -7.35 -3.70 18.21
CA LEU A 283 -8.08 -3.27 19.42
C LEU A 283 -9.45 -3.91 19.50
N LEU A 284 -9.79 -4.50 20.64
CA LEU A 284 -11.15 -4.94 20.92
C LEU A 284 -12.05 -3.71 21.03
N VAL A 285 -13.18 -3.75 20.34
CA VAL A 285 -14.23 -2.73 20.42
C VAL A 285 -15.59 -3.40 20.63
N ASP A 286 -16.53 -2.63 21.19
CA ASP A 286 -17.93 -3.04 21.24
C ASP A 286 -18.59 -2.97 19.86
N PRO A 287 -19.83 -3.47 19.66
CA PRO A 287 -20.52 -3.33 18.39
C PRO A 287 -20.75 -1.89 17.93
N HIS A 288 -20.60 -0.90 18.80
CA HIS A 288 -20.69 0.51 18.50
C HIS A 288 -19.34 1.17 18.19
N LEU A 289 -18.27 0.35 18.02
CA LEU A 289 -16.91 0.76 17.71
C LEU A 289 -16.22 1.56 18.81
N GLN A 290 -16.70 1.44 20.06
CA GLN A 290 -16.11 2.08 21.23
C GLN A 290 -15.19 1.10 21.95
N VAL A 291 -14.05 1.60 22.45
CA VAL A 291 -13.08 0.78 23.21
C VAL A 291 -13.63 0.56 24.63
N PRO A 292 -13.75 -0.70 25.10
CA PRO A 292 -14.21 -1.00 26.45
C PRO A 292 -13.35 -0.30 27.51
N GLY A 293 -14.01 0.31 28.51
CA GLY A 293 -13.33 1.06 29.58
C GLY A 293 -12.83 2.46 29.18
N ARG A 294 -12.92 2.85 27.89
CA ARG A 294 -12.50 4.17 27.40
C ARG A 294 -13.63 4.79 26.55
N PRO A 295 -14.65 5.38 27.18
CA PRO A 295 -15.83 5.89 26.46
C PRO A 295 -15.54 7.06 25.50
N GLU A 296 -14.38 7.68 25.63
CA GLU A 296 -13.89 8.73 24.73
C GLU A 296 -13.15 8.19 23.51
N VAL A 297 -12.80 6.89 23.46
CA VAL A 297 -11.98 6.28 22.41
C VAL A 297 -12.82 5.36 21.53
N PHE A 298 -12.74 5.58 20.23
CA PHE A 298 -13.33 4.74 19.19
C PHE A 298 -12.24 4.17 18.29
N ALA A 299 -12.45 2.98 17.74
CA ALA A 299 -11.53 2.40 16.75
C ALA A 299 -12.30 1.74 15.61
N CYS A 300 -11.76 1.83 14.40
CA CYS A 300 -12.40 1.28 13.20
C CYS A 300 -11.38 0.98 12.08
N GLY A 301 -11.80 0.22 11.08
CA GLY A 301 -10.93 -0.30 10.03
C GLY A 301 -9.99 -1.38 10.55
N ASP A 302 -8.83 -1.50 9.93
CA ASP A 302 -7.88 -2.57 10.24
C ASP A 302 -7.30 -2.48 11.66
N ALA A 303 -7.36 -1.32 12.28
CA ALA A 303 -6.94 -1.08 13.66
C ALA A 303 -7.84 -1.79 14.71
N ALA A 304 -9.09 -2.14 14.36
CA ALA A 304 -10.10 -2.62 15.29
C ALA A 304 -10.56 -4.06 15.02
N ALA A 305 -10.71 -4.83 16.07
CA ALA A 305 -11.41 -6.12 16.06
C ALA A 305 -12.90 -5.85 16.31
N VAL A 306 -13.63 -5.55 15.25
CA VAL A 306 -15.06 -5.24 15.30
C VAL A 306 -15.86 -6.53 15.28
N PRO A 307 -16.72 -6.80 16.28
CA PRO A 307 -17.55 -8.01 16.32
C PRO A 307 -18.40 -8.16 15.05
N ASP A 308 -18.40 -9.35 14.47
CA ASP A 308 -19.31 -9.69 13.38
C ASP A 308 -20.65 -10.16 13.95
N LEU A 309 -21.67 -9.31 13.87
CA LEU A 309 -22.99 -9.61 14.40
C LEU A 309 -23.79 -10.59 13.54
N GLU A 310 -23.34 -10.87 12.31
CA GLU A 310 -23.93 -11.89 11.44
C GLU A 310 -23.30 -13.28 11.71
N ASN A 311 -22.05 -13.31 12.22
CA ASN A 311 -21.34 -14.52 12.61
C ASN A 311 -20.82 -14.40 14.04
N PRO A 312 -21.67 -14.61 15.07
CA PRO A 312 -21.32 -14.42 16.47
C PRO A 312 -20.07 -15.22 16.88
N GLY A 313 -19.16 -14.56 17.60
CA GLY A 313 -17.88 -15.15 18.02
C GLY A 313 -16.73 -14.89 17.03
N SER A 314 -17.00 -14.26 15.90
CA SER A 314 -15.98 -13.84 14.95
C SER A 314 -15.87 -12.30 14.87
N TYR A 315 -14.82 -11.85 14.19
CA TYR A 315 -14.56 -10.43 13.93
C TYR A 315 -14.52 -10.16 12.43
N THR A 316 -14.98 -8.98 12.03
CA THR A 316 -14.96 -8.55 10.64
C THR A 316 -13.54 -8.56 10.05
N PRO A 317 -13.34 -8.97 8.78
CA PRO A 317 -12.04 -8.96 8.14
C PRO A 317 -11.52 -7.54 7.87
N MET A 318 -10.18 -7.43 7.72
CA MET A 318 -9.50 -6.17 7.35
C MET A 318 -9.67 -5.91 5.86
N THR A 319 -10.75 -5.22 5.48
CA THR A 319 -11.03 -4.85 4.09
C THR A 319 -11.50 -3.41 3.97
N ALA A 320 -11.25 -2.82 2.80
CA ALA A 320 -11.70 -1.46 2.48
C ALA A 320 -13.23 -1.29 2.61
N GLN A 321 -14.01 -2.33 2.29
CA GLN A 321 -15.47 -2.32 2.43
C GLN A 321 -15.91 -2.18 3.87
N HIS A 322 -15.33 -3.00 4.77
CA HIS A 322 -15.59 -2.91 6.20
C HIS A 322 -15.15 -1.56 6.75
N ALA A 323 -13.92 -1.14 6.47
CA ALA A 323 -13.36 0.12 6.92
C ALA A 323 -14.24 1.32 6.54
N TRP A 324 -14.71 1.38 5.30
CA TRP A 324 -15.58 2.46 4.82
C TRP A 324 -16.92 2.54 5.56
N ARG A 325 -17.54 1.38 5.82
CA ARG A 325 -18.84 1.32 6.52
C ARG A 325 -18.69 1.52 8.02
N GLN A 326 -17.64 0.97 8.63
CA GLN A 326 -17.30 1.22 10.02
C GLN A 326 -17.05 2.70 10.27
N GLY A 327 -16.35 3.41 9.38
CA GLY A 327 -16.17 4.86 9.47
C GLY A 327 -17.49 5.64 9.49
N LYS A 328 -18.50 5.18 8.74
CA LYS A 328 -19.85 5.78 8.81
C LYS A 328 -20.49 5.58 10.19
N VAL A 329 -20.46 4.36 10.71
CA VAL A 329 -21.06 4.02 12.03
C VAL A 329 -20.31 4.75 13.15
N CYS A 330 -18.95 4.77 13.08
CA CYS A 330 -18.11 5.48 14.02
C CYS A 330 -18.50 6.98 14.13
N ALA A 331 -18.66 7.63 12.99
CA ALA A 331 -19.09 9.04 12.96
C ALA A 331 -20.46 9.28 13.61
N HIS A 332 -21.42 8.38 13.40
CA HIS A 332 -22.73 8.47 14.04
C HIS A 332 -22.62 8.26 15.56
N ASN A 333 -21.83 7.30 16.01
CA ASN A 333 -21.68 6.99 17.43
C ASN A 333 -20.91 8.07 18.19
N ILE A 334 -19.94 8.71 17.54
CA ILE A 334 -19.28 9.90 18.10
C ILE A 334 -20.28 11.06 18.22
N ALA A 335 -21.10 11.34 17.21
CA ALA A 335 -22.12 12.37 17.28
C ALA A 335 -23.14 12.08 18.40
N ALA A 336 -23.58 10.82 18.52
CA ALA A 336 -24.46 10.36 19.61
C ALA A 336 -23.83 10.54 21.00
N SER A 337 -22.51 10.39 21.14
CA SER A 337 -21.80 10.63 22.41
C SER A 337 -21.80 12.11 22.86
N PHE A 338 -22.18 13.02 21.98
CA PHE A 338 -22.44 14.42 22.28
C PHE A 338 -23.94 14.78 22.29
N GLY A 339 -24.82 13.76 22.26
CA GLY A 339 -26.28 13.96 22.30
C GLY A 339 -26.93 14.19 20.92
N ASP A 340 -26.22 13.94 19.81
CA ASP A 340 -26.75 14.10 18.45
C ASP A 340 -27.08 12.73 17.81
N GLY A 341 -28.31 12.27 18.00
CA GLY A 341 -28.83 11.00 17.51
C GLY A 341 -28.59 9.81 18.44
N GLU A 342 -28.84 8.61 17.93
CA GLU A 342 -28.73 7.35 18.68
C GLU A 342 -27.49 6.56 18.26
N ARG A 343 -26.96 5.75 19.18
CA ARG A 343 -25.86 4.83 18.91
C ARG A 343 -26.31 3.68 18.00
N GLN A 344 -25.47 3.34 17.05
CA GLN A 344 -25.73 2.31 16.04
C GLN A 344 -24.70 1.18 16.17
N ALA A 345 -25.18 -0.05 16.23
CA ALA A 345 -24.29 -1.20 16.12
C ALA A 345 -23.85 -1.39 14.66
N TYR A 346 -22.59 -1.74 14.46
CA TYR A 346 -22.08 -2.09 13.15
C TYR A 346 -22.67 -3.43 12.67
N ARG A 347 -23.29 -3.42 11.51
CA ARG A 347 -23.74 -4.64 10.81
C ARG A 347 -23.24 -4.58 9.38
N HIS A 348 -22.69 -5.70 8.91
CA HIS A 348 -22.21 -5.83 7.55
C HIS A 348 -23.30 -6.42 6.66
N LYS A 349 -23.48 -5.80 5.49
CA LYS A 349 -24.21 -6.41 4.38
C LYS A 349 -23.21 -6.67 3.27
N ASP A 350 -22.94 -7.92 3.00
CA ASP A 350 -22.04 -8.29 1.90
C ASP A 350 -22.62 -7.80 0.57
N MET A 351 -21.79 -7.12 -0.21
CA MET A 351 -22.14 -6.65 -1.56
C MET A 351 -21.37 -7.38 -2.64
N GLY A 352 -20.68 -8.45 -2.26
CA GLY A 352 -19.82 -9.21 -3.15
C GLY A 352 -18.42 -8.59 -3.33
N PHE A 353 -17.67 -9.22 -4.19
CA PHE A 353 -16.26 -8.89 -4.44
C PHE A 353 -16.03 -8.63 -5.92
N VAL A 354 -14.99 -7.88 -6.22
CA VAL A 354 -14.50 -7.63 -7.56
C VAL A 354 -12.98 -7.76 -7.56
N VAL A 355 -12.42 -8.43 -8.57
CA VAL A 355 -10.97 -8.61 -8.78
C VAL A 355 -10.67 -8.24 -10.22
N ASP A 356 -9.82 -7.23 -10.43
CA ASP A 356 -9.38 -6.82 -11.77
C ASP A 356 -8.21 -7.71 -12.22
N LEU A 357 -8.42 -8.46 -13.27
CA LEU A 357 -7.41 -9.34 -13.84
C LEU A 357 -6.71 -8.73 -15.06
N GLY A 358 -6.82 -7.42 -15.23
CA GLY A 358 -6.18 -6.65 -16.27
C GLY A 358 -6.91 -6.71 -17.64
N GLY A 359 -6.61 -5.75 -18.50
CA GLY A 359 -7.31 -5.59 -19.77
C GLY A 359 -8.81 -5.37 -19.56
N ALA A 360 -9.64 -6.18 -20.23
CA ALA A 360 -11.08 -6.13 -20.04
C ALA A 360 -11.62 -7.30 -19.17
N LYS A 361 -10.73 -8.10 -18.55
CA LYS A 361 -11.12 -9.30 -17.80
C LYS A 361 -11.10 -9.04 -16.30
N ALA A 362 -12.15 -9.49 -15.61
CA ALA A 362 -12.26 -9.48 -14.16
C ALA A 362 -13.04 -10.71 -13.70
N ALA A 363 -12.97 -10.99 -12.40
CA ALA A 363 -13.85 -11.90 -11.70
C ALA A 363 -14.64 -11.11 -10.65
N ALA A 364 -15.96 -11.25 -10.64
CA ALA A 364 -16.82 -10.49 -9.75
C ALA A 364 -18.05 -11.29 -9.32
N ASN A 365 -18.54 -10.99 -8.12
CA ASN A 365 -19.79 -11.58 -7.66
C ASN A 365 -20.66 -10.51 -6.95
N PRO A 366 -21.05 -9.43 -7.64
CA PRO A 366 -21.89 -8.41 -7.05
C PRO A 366 -23.22 -9.02 -6.60
N LEU A 367 -23.57 -8.81 -5.32
CA LEU A 367 -24.81 -9.30 -4.71
C LEU A 367 -25.03 -10.82 -4.93
N GLY A 368 -23.97 -11.63 -5.01
CA GLY A 368 -24.02 -13.08 -5.22
C GLY A 368 -24.15 -13.51 -6.68
N VAL A 369 -24.17 -12.59 -7.65
CA VAL A 369 -24.22 -12.92 -9.09
C VAL A 369 -22.79 -13.10 -9.62
N HIS A 370 -22.44 -14.32 -10.04
CA HIS A 370 -21.13 -14.62 -10.62
C HIS A 370 -20.99 -14.02 -12.02
N LEU A 371 -20.01 -13.14 -12.18
CA LEU A 371 -19.64 -12.53 -13.45
C LEU A 371 -18.18 -12.80 -13.76
N SER A 372 -17.85 -12.94 -15.04
CA SER A 372 -16.47 -13.11 -15.53
C SER A 372 -16.26 -12.38 -16.85
N GLY A 373 -14.98 -12.25 -17.26
CA GLY A 373 -14.60 -11.63 -18.52
C GLY A 373 -14.98 -10.15 -18.61
N VAL A 374 -15.40 -9.69 -19.79
CA VAL A 374 -15.67 -8.28 -20.10
C VAL A 374 -16.83 -7.71 -19.27
N ALA A 375 -17.88 -8.51 -19.03
CA ALA A 375 -19.01 -8.07 -18.21
C ALA A 375 -18.58 -7.78 -16.76
N ALA A 376 -17.77 -8.67 -16.16
CA ALA A 376 -17.19 -8.43 -14.85
C ALA A 376 -16.28 -7.20 -14.87
N GLY A 377 -15.47 -7.00 -15.91
CA GLY A 377 -14.61 -5.82 -16.07
C GLY A 377 -15.40 -4.52 -16.11
N ALA A 378 -16.52 -4.47 -16.81
CA ALA A 378 -17.40 -3.29 -16.85
C ALA A 378 -18.02 -3.01 -15.48
N VAL A 379 -18.49 -4.05 -14.78
CA VAL A 379 -19.04 -3.92 -13.41
C VAL A 379 -17.97 -3.44 -12.43
N THR A 380 -16.78 -4.01 -12.48
CA THR A 380 -15.64 -3.63 -11.62
C THR A 380 -15.28 -2.15 -11.81
N ARG A 381 -15.12 -1.70 -13.05
CA ARG A 381 -14.84 -0.29 -13.36
C ARG A 381 -15.97 0.64 -12.91
N GLY A 382 -17.22 0.27 -13.18
CA GLY A 382 -18.41 1.02 -12.73
C GLY A 382 -18.46 1.14 -11.20
N TYR A 383 -18.17 0.05 -10.49
CA TYR A 383 -18.09 0.04 -9.03
C TYR A 383 -17.00 0.99 -8.51
N HIS A 384 -15.79 0.94 -9.07
CA HIS A 384 -14.71 1.83 -8.63
C HIS A 384 -15.02 3.31 -8.90
N LEU A 385 -15.60 3.64 -10.06
CA LEU A 385 -16.04 5.02 -10.34
C LEU A 385 -17.13 5.48 -9.36
N ALA A 386 -18.07 4.61 -8.98
CA ALA A 386 -19.11 4.95 -8.01
C ALA A 386 -18.56 5.10 -6.59
N ALA A 387 -17.65 4.23 -6.17
CA ALA A 387 -17.10 4.18 -4.82
C ALA A 387 -16.04 5.25 -4.54
N MET A 388 -15.30 5.69 -5.57
CA MET A 388 -14.22 6.67 -5.42
C MET A 388 -14.78 8.07 -5.06
N PRO A 389 -14.25 8.72 -4.02
CA PRO A 389 -14.75 10.03 -3.57
C PRO A 389 -14.33 11.22 -4.46
N GLY A 390 -13.43 11.03 -5.41
CA GLY A 390 -12.94 12.06 -6.33
C GLY A 390 -12.36 11.46 -7.62
N ASN A 391 -11.84 12.28 -8.51
CA ASN A 391 -11.08 11.92 -9.72
C ASN A 391 -11.78 11.00 -10.75
N ARG A 392 -13.08 10.74 -10.61
CA ARG A 392 -13.84 9.77 -11.43
C ARG A 392 -13.68 9.97 -12.94
N VAL A 393 -13.82 11.23 -13.39
CA VAL A 393 -13.70 11.57 -14.81
C VAL A 393 -12.27 11.37 -15.31
N ARG A 394 -11.28 11.71 -14.48
CA ARG A 394 -9.86 11.53 -14.83
C ARG A 394 -9.48 10.07 -14.94
N VAL A 395 -9.96 9.23 -14.01
CA VAL A 395 -9.78 7.77 -14.05
C VAL A 395 -10.42 7.18 -15.30
N ALA A 396 -11.67 7.58 -15.62
CA ALA A 396 -12.34 7.12 -16.83
C ALA A 396 -11.60 7.54 -18.11
N ALA A 397 -11.04 8.74 -18.13
CA ALA A 397 -10.21 9.23 -19.24
C ALA A 397 -8.91 8.43 -19.39
N ASP A 398 -8.20 8.14 -18.30
CA ASP A 398 -6.99 7.32 -18.33
C ASP A 398 -7.31 5.89 -18.85
N TRP A 399 -8.41 5.28 -18.42
CA TRP A 399 -8.87 3.98 -18.96
C TRP A 399 -9.19 4.03 -20.46
N LEU A 400 -9.78 5.12 -20.94
CA LEU A 400 -10.03 5.30 -22.36
C LEU A 400 -8.72 5.45 -23.13
N LEU A 401 -7.76 6.23 -22.61
CA LEU A 401 -6.45 6.38 -23.21
C LEU A 401 -5.67 5.06 -23.25
N ASP A 402 -5.69 4.28 -22.14
CA ASP A 402 -5.05 2.94 -22.10
C ASP A 402 -5.66 1.97 -23.11
N ALA A 403 -6.95 2.12 -23.43
CA ALA A 403 -7.62 1.24 -24.39
C ALA A 403 -7.26 1.55 -25.87
N VAL A 404 -6.86 2.78 -26.18
CA VAL A 404 -6.62 3.23 -27.58
C VAL A 404 -5.16 3.59 -27.85
N LEU A 405 -4.37 3.90 -26.83
CA LEU A 405 -2.97 4.28 -26.98
C LEU A 405 -2.05 3.23 -26.35
N PRO A 406 -0.84 3.03 -26.88
CA PRO A 406 0.14 2.15 -26.28
C PRO A 406 0.61 2.72 -24.93
N ARG A 407 0.72 1.86 -23.92
CA ARG A 407 1.23 2.23 -22.59
C ARG A 407 2.63 2.81 -22.67
N GLN A 408 2.89 3.82 -21.86
CA GLN A 408 4.23 4.38 -21.72
C GLN A 408 5.00 3.61 -20.64
N ALA A 409 6.17 3.09 -21.01
CA ALA A 409 7.08 2.44 -20.09
C ALA A 409 8.34 3.31 -19.97
N VAL A 410 8.28 4.31 -19.09
CA VAL A 410 9.37 5.24 -18.81
C VAL A 410 9.66 5.21 -17.31
N GLN A 411 10.93 5.08 -16.96
CA GLN A 411 11.40 5.13 -15.60
C GLN A 411 11.52 6.60 -15.15
N LEU A 412 10.72 6.99 -14.16
CA LEU A 412 10.73 8.36 -13.63
C LEU A 412 11.78 8.57 -12.53
N GLY A 413 12.17 7.49 -11.81
CA GLY A 413 13.16 7.56 -10.74
C GLY A 413 12.74 8.38 -9.51
N LEU A 414 11.43 8.55 -9.30
CA LEU A 414 10.89 9.38 -8.21
C LEU A 414 11.03 8.74 -6.83
N VAL A 415 11.08 7.41 -6.78
CA VAL A 415 11.14 6.63 -5.54
C VAL A 415 12.33 5.68 -5.60
N THR A 416 13.13 5.66 -4.54
CA THR A 416 14.29 4.78 -4.41
C THR A 416 13.98 3.60 -3.48
N SER A 417 14.70 2.48 -3.60
CA SER A 417 14.44 1.27 -2.80
C SER A 417 14.56 1.51 -1.29
N TRP A 418 15.50 2.32 -0.86
CA TRP A 418 15.71 2.64 0.55
C TRP A 418 14.60 3.53 1.16
N SER A 419 13.79 4.20 0.33
CA SER A 419 12.66 5.00 0.79
C SER A 419 11.35 4.21 0.94
N VAL A 420 11.35 2.94 0.54
CA VAL A 420 10.18 2.04 0.65
C VAL A 420 10.58 0.68 1.23
N PRO A 421 11.20 0.63 2.42
CA PRO A 421 11.54 -0.64 3.05
C PRO A 421 10.28 -1.40 3.44
N LEU A 422 10.33 -2.73 3.36
CA LEU A 422 9.17 -3.60 3.59
C LEU A 422 8.63 -3.52 5.03
N ASP A 423 9.46 -3.18 5.99
CA ASP A 423 9.14 -3.12 7.42
C ASP A 423 8.63 -1.76 7.91
N THR A 424 8.56 -0.75 7.03
CA THR A 424 8.06 0.59 7.42
C THR A 424 6.56 0.61 7.70
N ALA A 425 6.14 1.36 8.70
CA ALA A 425 4.75 1.60 9.02
C ALA A 425 4.10 2.60 8.07
N SER A 426 4.84 3.63 7.64
CA SER A 426 4.34 4.74 6.80
C SER A 426 5.22 4.96 5.58
N PRO A 427 5.11 4.09 4.54
CA PRO A 427 5.91 4.24 3.31
C PRO A 427 5.56 5.50 2.52
N GLU A 428 4.43 6.13 2.82
CA GLU A 428 3.98 7.37 2.18
C GLU A 428 4.78 8.59 2.63
N VAL A 429 5.42 8.54 3.80
CA VAL A 429 6.24 9.66 4.30
C VAL A 429 7.58 9.64 3.60
N ALA A 430 7.78 10.55 2.66
CA ALA A 430 9.10 10.80 2.09
C ALA A 430 10.02 11.33 3.21
N ARG A 431 11.10 10.60 3.51
CA ARG A 431 12.08 11.06 4.47
C ARG A 431 12.73 12.34 3.94
N VAL A 432 12.56 13.42 4.68
CA VAL A 432 13.20 14.71 4.36
C VAL A 432 14.70 14.58 4.65
N PRO A 433 15.59 14.95 3.72
CA PRO A 433 17.02 14.98 3.99
C PRO A 433 17.32 15.85 5.22
N GLY A 434 17.95 15.25 6.24
CA GLY A 434 18.27 15.95 7.50
C GLY A 434 17.28 15.75 8.65
N GLY A 435 16.17 15.00 8.41
CA GLY A 435 15.27 14.55 9.48
C GLY A 435 15.99 13.63 10.50
N PRO A 436 15.35 13.30 11.65
CA PRO A 436 15.92 12.42 12.65
C PRO A 436 16.43 11.14 11.98
N LYS A 437 17.67 10.76 12.26
CA LYS A 437 18.19 9.46 11.86
C LYS A 437 17.36 8.43 12.61
N ASP A 438 16.56 7.64 11.90
CA ASP A 438 15.98 6.46 12.50
C ASP A 438 17.13 5.61 13.05
N GLU A 439 17.01 5.20 14.31
CA GLU A 439 17.85 4.14 14.87
C GLU A 439 17.72 2.95 13.91
N GLN A 440 18.84 2.55 13.33
CA GLN A 440 18.85 1.40 12.42
C GLN A 440 18.32 0.18 13.19
N PRO A 441 17.54 -0.71 12.56
CA PRO A 441 17.03 -1.92 13.21
C PRO A 441 18.09 -2.82 13.83
N SER A 442 19.37 -2.64 13.47
CA SER A 442 20.54 -3.33 14.05
C SER A 442 20.75 -3.10 15.55
N ASP A 443 20.21 -2.03 16.13
CA ASP A 443 20.43 -1.73 17.56
C ASP A 443 19.45 -2.45 18.50
N ARG A 444 18.48 -3.20 17.97
CA ARG A 444 17.51 -3.98 18.77
C ARG A 444 17.74 -5.49 18.79
N ALA A 445 18.66 -6.00 18.00
CA ALA A 445 19.06 -7.41 18.04
C ALA A 445 20.51 -7.49 18.50
N GLY A 446 20.72 -7.62 19.82
CA GLY A 446 22.00 -7.99 20.36
C GLY A 446 22.39 -9.39 19.87
N THR A 447 23.20 -9.46 18.81
CA THR A 447 24.03 -10.61 18.49
C THR A 447 25.39 -10.07 18.06
N ASP A 448 26.38 -10.35 18.89
CA ASP A 448 27.80 -10.22 18.59
C ASP A 448 28.10 -10.77 17.19
N VAL A 449 28.43 -9.89 16.25
CA VAL A 449 29.08 -10.27 15.00
C VAL A 449 30.40 -9.52 14.97
N THR A 450 31.47 -10.26 15.25
CA THR A 450 32.85 -9.84 15.06
C THR A 450 33.06 -9.34 13.63
N PRO A 451 33.66 -8.16 13.41
CA PRO A 451 33.95 -7.68 12.05
C PRO A 451 35.02 -8.52 11.37
N PRO A 452 34.96 -8.71 10.03
CA PRO A 452 36.01 -9.38 9.28
C PRO A 452 37.29 -8.56 9.27
N PRO A 453 38.49 -9.21 9.19
CA PRO A 453 39.76 -8.53 9.30
C PRO A 453 40.12 -7.68 8.08
N ASP A 454 40.64 -6.51 8.38
CA ASP A 454 41.47 -5.58 7.60
C ASP A 454 41.21 -5.44 6.08
N GLN A 455 40.55 -4.37 5.71
CA GLN A 455 40.78 -3.68 4.44
C GLN A 455 41.82 -2.55 4.65
N PRO A 456 42.79 -2.37 3.71
CA PRO A 456 43.81 -1.33 3.86
C PRO A 456 43.23 0.08 3.75
N GLU A 457 43.69 0.97 4.61
CA GLU A 457 43.34 2.39 4.64
C GLU A 457 43.61 3.08 3.29
N PRO A 458 42.74 3.99 2.84
CA PRO A 458 43.03 4.84 1.68
C PRO A 458 44.14 5.83 2.03
N GLY A 459 45.17 5.90 1.17
CA GLY A 459 46.30 6.79 1.28
C GLY A 459 45.90 8.29 1.26
N PRO A 460 46.78 9.20 1.71
CA PRO A 460 46.46 10.60 1.96
C PRO A 460 46.07 11.37 0.68
N ASP A 461 45.04 12.19 0.84
CA ASP A 461 44.50 13.11 -0.18
C ASP A 461 45.58 13.92 -0.91
N VAL A 462 45.58 13.74 -2.25
CA VAL A 462 46.31 14.65 -3.16
C VAL A 462 45.37 15.83 -3.47
N ALA A 463 45.73 17.00 -2.98
CA ALA A 463 45.04 18.25 -3.28
C ALA A 463 45.03 18.54 -4.79
N PRO A 464 43.90 18.99 -5.39
CA PRO A 464 43.87 19.37 -6.79
C PRO A 464 44.70 20.64 -7.04
N GLY A 465 45.66 20.58 -7.94
CA GLY A 465 46.47 21.69 -8.39
C GLY A 465 45.65 22.74 -9.16
N PRO A 466 46.15 23.98 -9.28
CA PRO A 466 45.36 25.09 -9.83
C PRO A 466 45.11 24.93 -11.35
N VAL A 467 43.87 25.14 -11.72
CA VAL A 467 43.40 25.15 -13.11
C VAL A 467 44.03 26.36 -13.83
N ARG A 468 44.86 26.09 -14.83
CA ARG A 468 45.35 27.13 -15.79
C ARG A 468 44.18 27.59 -16.66
N ARG A 469 43.91 28.92 -16.62
CA ARG A 469 43.09 29.60 -17.61
C ARG A 469 43.85 29.58 -18.94
N THR A 470 43.26 29.02 -19.98
CA THR A 470 43.70 29.22 -21.36
C THR A 470 43.00 30.44 -21.92
N ASP A 471 43.83 31.41 -22.37
CA ASP A 471 43.42 32.62 -23.03
C ASP A 471 42.68 32.33 -24.35
N ARG A 472 41.68 33.14 -24.66
CA ARG A 472 41.01 33.21 -25.95
C ARG A 472 41.96 33.82 -26.99
N PRO A 473 41.97 33.34 -28.21
CA PRO A 473 42.51 34.12 -29.34
C PRO A 473 41.48 35.12 -29.86
N ASP A 474 41.96 36.31 -30.16
CA ASP A 474 41.27 37.41 -30.76
C ASP A 474 40.68 37.06 -32.14
N GLU A 475 39.49 37.61 -32.40
CA GLU A 475 38.94 37.77 -33.74
C GLU A 475 39.68 38.92 -34.44
N GLY A 476 40.20 38.66 -35.63
CA GLY A 476 40.73 39.61 -36.57
C GLY A 476 40.24 39.32 -37.98
N ASP A 477 39.43 40.23 -38.48
CA ASP A 477 39.06 40.58 -39.85
C ASP A 477 39.51 39.68 -41.03
N ALA A 478 38.56 39.16 -41.80
CA ALA A 478 38.33 39.42 -43.21
C ALA A 478 37.05 38.72 -43.70
#